data_95e8aea17ec9736e514162ca5d2bcd75
#
_entry.id   95e8aea17ec9736e514162ca5d2bcd75
#
_cell.length_a   1.000
_cell.length_b   1.000
_cell.length_c   1.000
_cell.angle_alpha   90.00
_cell.angle_beta   90.00
_cell.angle_gamma   90.00
#
_symmetry.space_group_name_H-M   'P 1'
#
loop_
_entity.id
_entity.type
_entity.pdbx_description
1 polymer ?
#
loop_
_entity_poly.entity_id
_entity_poly.type
_entity_poly.pdbx_seq_one_letter_code
_entity_poly.pdbx_strand_id
1 'polypeptide(L)'
;MNAVPQNRSRIIVAFALLYVLWGSTYLAMRVIVRDMPPYVAGAVRYLVAGPIMLAACALLGRKISLTRRDLGQLLVISILLLSIGNIGVLWGEVYVSSGLASLLVALVPIWVVMIEAWIFRAGRMTAKGLFGLAIGIIGLLVLLWPRITAGTHLGHMELVGSGILAGASFFWALGSVFSHRFNLTVDVFASAAWQMTLAGAVNGVVALVTGQFQKTHWTSSALSGIGYLVIFGSWIGYSAYIYLLEHV
;
A
#
# COMPACT_ATOMS: atom_id res chain seq x y z
N MET A 1 26.78 -21.84 -8.07
CA MET A 1 25.73 -20.83 -8.28
C MET A 1 26.41 -19.56 -8.77
N ASN A 2 26.36 -19.26 -10.07
CA ASN A 2 26.97 -18.07 -10.66
C ASN A 2 26.11 -16.89 -10.26
N ALA A 3 26.65 -15.95 -9.45
CA ALA A 3 26.00 -14.70 -9.12
C ALA A 3 25.72 -13.94 -10.44
N VAL A 4 24.47 -13.76 -10.78
CA VAL A 4 24.07 -12.87 -11.88
C VAL A 4 24.64 -11.49 -11.55
N PRO A 5 25.38 -10.83 -12.45
CA PRO A 5 25.95 -9.53 -12.15
C PRO A 5 24.82 -8.57 -11.78
N GLN A 6 24.79 -8.15 -10.52
CA GLN A 6 23.81 -7.19 -10.05
C GLN A 6 23.97 -5.90 -10.85
N ASN A 7 23.03 -5.64 -11.74
CA ASN A 7 23.03 -4.41 -12.53
C ASN A 7 22.60 -3.26 -11.62
N ARG A 8 23.57 -2.67 -10.90
CA ARG A 8 23.39 -1.58 -9.94
C ARG A 8 22.51 -0.45 -10.49
N SER A 9 22.64 -0.15 -11.79
CA SER A 9 21.81 0.89 -12.43
C SER A 9 20.32 0.52 -12.41
N ARG A 10 19.95 -0.73 -12.68
CA ARG A 10 18.54 -1.17 -12.65
C ARG A 10 17.96 -1.12 -11.24
N ILE A 11 18.75 -1.48 -10.22
CA ILE A 11 18.34 -1.40 -8.81
C ILE A 11 18.10 0.07 -8.42
N ILE A 12 19.03 0.99 -8.77
CA ILE A 12 18.87 2.42 -8.49
C ILE A 12 17.63 2.97 -9.21
N VAL A 13 17.42 2.64 -10.47
CA VAL A 13 16.23 3.06 -11.23
C VAL A 13 14.95 2.52 -10.58
N ALA A 14 14.93 1.25 -10.15
CA ALA A 14 13.77 0.67 -9.49
C ALA A 14 13.45 1.37 -8.16
N PHE A 15 14.45 1.71 -7.34
CA PHE A 15 14.27 2.52 -6.13
C PHE A 15 13.75 3.92 -6.46
N ALA A 16 14.35 4.59 -7.44
CA ALA A 16 13.91 5.93 -7.84
C ALA A 16 12.45 5.94 -8.33
N LEU A 17 12.08 4.96 -9.18
CA LEU A 17 10.71 4.78 -9.62
C LEU A 17 9.77 4.54 -8.43
N LEU A 18 10.14 3.67 -7.49
CA LEU A 18 9.32 3.36 -6.33
C LEU A 18 9.10 4.61 -5.46
N TYR A 19 10.16 5.36 -5.15
CA TYR A 19 10.05 6.56 -4.32
C TYR A 19 9.20 7.65 -4.98
N VAL A 20 9.42 7.92 -6.26
CA VAL A 20 8.68 8.96 -6.99
C VAL A 20 7.22 8.55 -7.19
N LEU A 21 6.99 7.32 -7.67
CA LEU A 21 5.65 6.87 -8.02
C LEU A 21 4.79 6.65 -6.76
N TRP A 22 5.29 5.94 -5.76
CA TRP A 22 4.51 5.72 -4.54
C TRP A 22 4.38 6.98 -3.70
N GLY A 23 5.40 7.86 -3.68
CA GLY A 23 5.31 9.17 -3.04
C GLY A 23 4.22 10.06 -3.65
N SER A 24 4.08 10.06 -4.97
CA SER A 24 3.06 10.84 -5.68
C SER A 24 1.65 10.24 -5.61
N THR A 25 1.49 8.95 -5.23
CA THR A 25 0.15 8.33 -5.07
C THR A 25 -0.71 9.02 -4.03
N TYR A 26 -0.13 9.57 -2.96
CA TYR A 26 -0.86 10.33 -1.94
C TYR A 26 -1.57 11.55 -2.53
N LEU A 27 -0.91 12.28 -3.43
CA LEU A 27 -1.55 13.40 -4.11
C LEU A 27 -2.72 12.94 -4.99
N ALA A 28 -2.54 11.85 -5.74
CA ALA A 28 -3.60 11.28 -6.56
C ALA A 28 -4.79 10.81 -5.69
N MET A 29 -4.53 10.14 -4.56
CA MET A 29 -5.55 9.72 -3.60
C MET A 29 -6.31 10.94 -3.06
N ARG A 30 -5.61 12.01 -2.70
CA ARG A 30 -6.23 13.26 -2.22
C ARG A 30 -7.15 13.91 -3.25
N VAL A 31 -6.80 13.84 -4.54
CA VAL A 31 -7.67 14.33 -5.62
C VAL A 31 -8.93 13.46 -5.75
N ILE A 32 -8.76 12.13 -5.70
CA ILE A 32 -9.86 11.17 -5.86
C ILE A 32 -10.90 11.32 -4.76
N VAL A 33 -10.48 11.41 -3.48
CA VAL A 33 -11.42 11.41 -2.34
C VAL A 33 -12.27 12.67 -2.22
N ARG A 34 -12.03 13.70 -3.04
CA ARG A 34 -12.89 14.88 -3.13
C ARG A 34 -14.26 14.56 -3.77
N ASP A 35 -14.25 13.63 -4.71
CA ASP A 35 -15.40 13.33 -5.57
C ASP A 35 -15.86 11.87 -5.44
N MET A 36 -14.99 10.99 -4.96
CA MET A 36 -15.24 9.55 -4.93
C MET A 36 -14.99 8.97 -3.53
N PRO A 37 -15.98 8.27 -2.95
CA PRO A 37 -15.80 7.59 -1.67
C PRO A 37 -14.69 6.54 -1.72
N PRO A 38 -13.92 6.34 -0.63
CA PRO A 38 -12.73 5.50 -0.61
C PRO A 38 -12.92 4.05 -1.09
N TYR A 39 -14.03 3.39 -0.70
CA TYR A 39 -14.26 2.01 -1.15
C TYR A 39 -14.59 1.92 -2.63
N VAL A 40 -15.29 2.91 -3.21
CA VAL A 40 -15.52 2.96 -4.66
C VAL A 40 -14.21 3.17 -5.40
N ALA A 41 -13.40 4.12 -4.94
CA ALA A 41 -12.07 4.37 -5.50
C ALA A 41 -11.19 3.11 -5.50
N GLY A 42 -11.14 2.41 -4.37
CA GLY A 42 -10.41 1.15 -4.24
C GLY A 42 -10.98 0.05 -5.11
N ALA A 43 -12.31 -0.12 -5.18
CA ALA A 43 -12.96 -1.10 -6.03
C ALA A 43 -12.60 -0.88 -7.51
N VAL A 44 -12.82 0.33 -8.02
CA VAL A 44 -12.54 0.65 -9.43
C VAL A 44 -11.05 0.46 -9.75
N ARG A 45 -10.16 1.03 -8.92
CA ARG A 45 -8.71 0.88 -9.10
C ARG A 45 -8.29 -0.58 -9.18
N TYR A 46 -8.71 -1.39 -8.22
CA TYR A 46 -8.20 -2.75 -8.09
C TYR A 46 -8.89 -3.75 -9.01
N LEU A 47 -10.19 -3.56 -9.34
CA LEU A 47 -10.86 -4.37 -10.35
C LEU A 47 -10.39 -4.08 -11.78
N VAL A 48 -9.78 -2.93 -12.02
CA VAL A 48 -9.11 -2.65 -13.29
C VAL A 48 -7.68 -3.19 -13.26
N ALA A 49 -6.90 -2.83 -12.23
CA ALA A 49 -5.48 -3.17 -12.17
C ALA A 49 -5.22 -4.69 -12.05
N GLY A 50 -5.95 -5.36 -11.17
CA GLY A 50 -5.73 -6.77 -10.84
C GLY A 50 -6.01 -7.71 -12.02
N PRO A 51 -7.22 -7.73 -12.61
CA PRO A 51 -7.55 -8.60 -13.72
C PRO A 51 -6.67 -8.37 -14.96
N ILE A 52 -6.34 -7.12 -15.30
CA ILE A 52 -5.44 -6.82 -16.42
C ILE A 52 -4.04 -7.37 -16.16
N MET A 53 -3.52 -7.22 -14.94
CA MET A 53 -2.23 -7.79 -14.55
C MET A 53 -2.27 -9.32 -14.52
N LEU A 54 -3.39 -9.96 -14.10
CA LEU A 54 -3.58 -11.42 -14.19
C LEU A 54 -3.56 -11.89 -15.64
N ALA A 55 -4.26 -11.19 -16.52
CA ALA A 55 -4.25 -11.51 -17.95
C ALA A 55 -2.83 -11.39 -18.54
N ALA A 56 -2.10 -10.34 -18.18
CA ALA A 56 -0.71 -10.21 -18.59
C ALA A 56 0.19 -11.35 -18.06
N CYS A 57 0.02 -11.76 -16.79
CA CYS A 57 0.72 -12.90 -16.22
C CYS A 57 0.41 -14.20 -16.98
N ALA A 58 -0.87 -14.44 -17.31
CA ALA A 58 -1.30 -15.61 -18.09
C ALA A 58 -0.66 -15.63 -19.48
N LEU A 59 -0.69 -14.50 -20.20
CA LEU A 59 -0.09 -14.37 -21.53
C LEU A 59 1.42 -14.58 -21.52
N LEU A 60 2.09 -14.23 -20.42
CA LEU A 60 3.53 -14.45 -20.21
C LEU A 60 3.86 -15.86 -19.69
N GLY A 61 2.87 -16.77 -19.62
CA GLY A 61 3.06 -18.15 -19.15
C GLY A 61 3.39 -18.27 -17.66
N ARG A 62 3.13 -17.23 -16.84
CA ARG A 62 3.34 -17.28 -15.39
C ARG A 62 2.28 -18.13 -14.71
N LYS A 63 2.66 -18.77 -13.60
CA LYS A 63 1.71 -19.59 -12.82
C LYS A 63 0.68 -18.72 -12.10
N ILE A 64 -0.54 -18.67 -12.62
CA ILE A 64 -1.66 -17.92 -12.05
C ILE A 64 -2.65 -18.78 -11.26
N SER A 65 -2.56 -20.13 -11.38
CA SER A 65 -3.49 -21.05 -10.72
C SER A 65 -3.31 -21.02 -9.20
N LEU A 66 -4.43 -20.95 -8.47
CA LEU A 66 -4.49 -20.93 -7.02
C LEU A 66 -4.93 -22.29 -6.46
N THR A 67 -4.28 -22.69 -5.38
CA THR A 67 -4.85 -23.71 -4.49
C THR A 67 -5.89 -23.07 -3.56
N ARG A 68 -6.74 -23.88 -2.90
CA ARG A 68 -7.66 -23.35 -1.88
C ARG A 68 -6.93 -22.65 -0.73
N ARG A 69 -5.74 -23.12 -0.40
CA ARG A 69 -4.88 -22.52 0.62
C ARG A 69 -4.37 -21.17 0.17
N ASP A 70 -3.84 -21.07 -1.05
CA ASP A 70 -3.38 -19.81 -1.63
C ASP A 70 -4.49 -18.76 -1.64
N LEU A 71 -5.70 -19.16 -2.06
CA LEU A 71 -6.85 -18.26 -2.10
C LEU A 71 -7.17 -17.68 -0.71
N GLY A 72 -7.21 -18.53 0.33
CA GLY A 72 -7.46 -18.08 1.71
C GLY A 72 -6.36 -17.13 2.21
N GLN A 73 -5.09 -17.45 1.96
CA GLN A 73 -3.95 -16.62 2.35
C GLN A 73 -3.96 -15.28 1.62
N LEU A 74 -4.18 -15.29 0.32
CA LEU A 74 -4.28 -14.09 -0.50
C LEU A 74 -5.46 -13.21 -0.10
N LEU A 75 -6.60 -13.80 0.27
CA LEU A 75 -7.76 -13.04 0.75
C LEU A 75 -7.42 -12.30 2.05
N VAL A 76 -6.75 -12.95 3.01
CA VAL A 76 -6.30 -12.32 4.25
C VAL A 76 -5.34 -11.16 3.96
N ILE A 77 -4.32 -11.39 3.12
CA ILE A 77 -3.37 -10.34 2.73
C ILE A 77 -4.10 -9.17 2.05
N SER A 78 -5.01 -9.46 1.11
CA SER A 78 -5.78 -8.45 0.36
C SER A 78 -6.63 -7.57 1.28
N ILE A 79 -7.29 -8.19 2.26
CA ILE A 79 -8.10 -7.45 3.24
C ILE A 79 -7.22 -6.56 4.09
N LEU A 80 -6.15 -7.09 4.67
CA LEU A 80 -5.29 -6.34 5.59
C LEU A 80 -4.54 -5.21 4.87
N LEU A 81 -3.90 -5.52 3.75
CA LEU A 81 -2.99 -4.60 3.06
C LEU A 81 -3.75 -3.61 2.19
N LEU A 82 -4.72 -4.07 1.40
CA LEU A 82 -5.37 -3.24 0.38
C LEU A 82 -6.76 -2.75 0.82
N SER A 83 -7.59 -3.56 1.48
CA SER A 83 -8.95 -3.14 1.84
C SER A 83 -9.01 -2.39 3.18
N ILE A 84 -8.12 -2.66 4.14
CA ILE A 84 -8.04 -1.90 5.38
C ILE A 84 -6.88 -0.90 5.29
N GLY A 85 -5.68 -1.36 4.98
CA GLY A 85 -4.49 -0.51 4.92
C GLY A 85 -4.61 0.60 3.87
N ASN A 86 -4.70 0.25 2.58
CA ASN A 86 -4.72 1.25 1.51
C ASN A 86 -6.01 2.08 1.49
N ILE A 87 -7.19 1.46 1.72
CA ILE A 87 -8.45 2.22 1.81
C ILE A 87 -8.48 3.10 3.05
N GLY A 88 -7.86 2.66 4.15
CA GLY A 88 -7.68 3.49 5.34
C GLY A 88 -6.85 4.75 5.07
N VAL A 89 -5.84 4.67 4.17
CA VAL A 89 -5.13 5.87 3.72
C VAL A 89 -6.06 6.83 2.97
N LEU A 90 -6.87 6.32 2.04
CA LEU A 90 -7.89 7.14 1.34
C LEU A 90 -8.88 7.78 2.33
N TRP A 91 -9.35 7.04 3.33
CA TRP A 91 -10.21 7.59 4.38
C TRP A 91 -9.52 8.67 5.20
N GLY A 92 -8.28 8.45 5.60
CA GLY A 92 -7.49 9.46 6.33
C GLY A 92 -7.32 10.74 5.52
N GLU A 93 -7.07 10.63 4.21
CA GLU A 93 -6.90 11.76 3.30
C GLU A 93 -8.19 12.58 3.05
N VAL A 94 -9.34 12.08 3.43
CA VAL A 94 -10.55 12.93 3.49
C VAL A 94 -10.37 14.07 4.50
N TYR A 95 -9.64 13.84 5.58
CA TYR A 95 -9.53 14.76 6.72
C TYR A 95 -8.18 15.47 6.81
N VAL A 96 -7.10 14.87 6.26
CA VAL A 96 -5.75 15.42 6.36
C VAL A 96 -5.14 15.68 4.97
N SER A 97 -4.08 16.47 4.93
CA SER A 97 -3.33 16.70 3.70
C SER A 97 -2.50 15.47 3.29
N SER A 98 -2.24 15.31 1.99
CA SER A 98 -1.39 14.22 1.46
C SER A 98 0.01 14.20 2.07
N GLY A 99 0.57 15.37 2.41
CA GLY A 99 1.86 15.47 3.09
C GLY A 99 1.82 14.88 4.50
N LEU A 100 0.75 15.14 5.30
CA LEU A 100 0.61 14.52 6.62
C LEU A 100 0.32 13.03 6.50
N ALA A 101 -0.48 12.62 5.51
CA ALA A 101 -0.77 11.21 5.24
C ALA A 101 0.51 10.42 4.95
N SER A 102 1.38 10.92 4.06
CA SER A 102 2.65 10.26 3.74
C SER A 102 3.59 10.14 4.94
N LEU A 103 3.62 11.15 5.82
CA LEU A 103 4.42 11.12 7.05
C LEU A 103 3.90 10.06 8.04
N LEU A 104 2.57 9.95 8.22
CA LEU A 104 1.98 8.96 9.13
C LEU A 104 2.13 7.53 8.58
N VAL A 105 2.06 7.33 7.27
CA VAL A 105 2.33 6.02 6.66
C VAL A 105 3.82 5.63 6.77
N ALA A 106 4.73 6.57 6.92
CA ALA A 106 6.14 6.28 7.22
C ALA A 106 6.35 5.55 8.57
N LEU A 107 5.31 5.38 9.40
CA LEU A 107 5.32 4.48 10.57
C LEU A 107 5.34 2.99 10.21
N VAL A 108 5.07 2.60 8.98
CA VAL A 108 5.02 1.19 8.53
C VAL A 108 6.24 0.37 8.96
N PRO A 109 7.51 0.82 8.78
CA PRO A 109 8.67 0.06 9.22
C PRO A 109 8.68 -0.19 10.74
N ILE A 110 8.21 0.76 11.54
CA ILE A 110 8.09 0.63 13.00
C ILE A 110 7.11 -0.49 13.34
N TRP A 111 5.93 -0.48 12.70
CA TRP A 111 4.93 -1.52 12.89
C TRP A 111 5.42 -2.89 12.48
N VAL A 112 6.11 -3.01 11.32
CA VAL A 112 6.70 -4.27 10.86
C VAL A 112 7.61 -4.85 11.93
N VAL A 113 8.52 -4.04 12.47
CA VAL A 113 9.44 -4.46 13.54
C VAL A 113 8.69 -4.90 14.79
N MET A 114 7.69 -4.15 15.23
CA MET A 114 6.89 -4.49 16.41
C MET A 114 6.11 -5.80 16.20
N ILE A 115 5.50 -5.98 15.04
CA ILE A 115 4.75 -7.20 14.67
C ILE A 115 5.68 -8.40 14.66
N GLU A 116 6.86 -8.28 14.00
CA GLU A 116 7.85 -9.35 13.95
C GLU A 116 8.37 -9.73 15.35
N ALA A 117 8.67 -8.73 16.19
CA ALA A 117 9.19 -8.97 17.53
C ALA A 117 8.14 -9.57 18.49
N TRP A 118 6.91 -9.04 18.49
CA TRP A 118 5.91 -9.37 19.51
C TRP A 118 4.99 -10.51 19.11
N ILE A 119 4.52 -10.53 17.85
CA ILE A 119 3.56 -11.54 17.37
C ILE A 119 4.32 -12.81 16.95
N PHE A 120 5.38 -12.64 16.17
CA PHE A 120 6.09 -13.79 15.62
C PHE A 120 7.34 -14.21 16.40
N ARG A 121 7.68 -13.44 17.45
CA ARG A 121 8.85 -13.69 18.29
C ARG A 121 10.13 -13.93 17.45
N ALA A 122 10.17 -13.32 16.26
CA ALA A 122 11.36 -13.31 15.43
C ALA A 122 12.49 -12.64 16.23
N GLY A 123 13.68 -13.23 16.20
CA GLY A 123 14.80 -12.91 17.09
C GLY A 123 15.09 -11.41 17.25
N ARG A 124 16.01 -11.07 18.15
CA ARG A 124 16.37 -9.68 18.45
C ARG A 124 16.85 -8.96 17.20
N MET A 125 16.35 -7.74 17.00
CA MET A 125 16.88 -6.83 15.97
C MET A 125 18.40 -6.67 16.11
N THR A 126 19.08 -6.58 14.99
CA THR A 126 20.49 -6.22 14.98
C THR A 126 20.67 -4.77 15.45
N ALA A 127 21.79 -4.45 16.07
CA ALA A 127 22.11 -3.08 16.49
C ALA A 127 22.03 -2.08 15.31
N LYS A 128 22.42 -2.51 14.10
CA LYS A 128 22.31 -1.71 12.88
C LYS A 128 20.84 -1.41 12.52
N GLY A 129 19.94 -2.39 12.63
CA GLY A 129 18.52 -2.21 12.39
C GLY A 129 17.87 -1.27 13.39
N LEU A 130 18.22 -1.38 14.68
CA LEU A 130 17.73 -0.50 15.74
C LEU A 130 18.22 0.95 15.52
N PHE A 131 19.48 1.13 15.12
CA PHE A 131 20.03 2.44 14.79
C PHE A 131 19.33 3.09 13.59
N GLY A 132 19.09 2.33 12.51
CA GLY A 132 18.34 2.81 11.34
C GLY A 132 16.91 3.21 11.69
N LEU A 133 16.24 2.42 12.55
CA LEU A 133 14.89 2.73 13.04
C LEU A 133 14.88 4.02 13.86
N ALA A 134 15.86 4.20 14.76
CA ALA A 134 15.99 5.41 15.57
C ALA A 134 16.19 6.66 14.70
N ILE A 135 17.06 6.59 13.68
CA ILE A 135 17.24 7.69 12.72
C ILE A 135 15.93 7.99 11.98
N GLY A 136 15.20 6.96 11.53
CA GLY A 136 13.90 7.13 10.87
C GLY A 136 12.88 7.84 11.76
N ILE A 137 12.78 7.47 13.03
CA ILE A 137 11.90 8.12 14.02
C ILE A 137 12.32 9.58 14.23
N ILE A 138 13.61 9.85 14.41
CA ILE A 138 14.12 11.21 14.57
C ILE A 138 13.78 12.05 13.32
N GLY A 139 14.00 11.52 12.11
CA GLY A 139 13.65 12.17 10.86
C GLY A 139 12.16 12.52 10.79
N LEU A 140 11.28 11.60 11.20
CA LEU A 140 9.84 11.85 11.27
C LEU A 140 9.48 12.95 12.27
N LEU A 141 10.10 12.94 13.45
CA LEU A 141 9.91 14.00 14.46
C LEU A 141 10.37 15.37 13.96
N VAL A 142 11.51 15.45 13.27
CA VAL A 142 12.00 16.69 12.66
C VAL A 142 11.02 17.21 11.61
N LEU A 143 10.45 16.34 10.77
CA LEU A 143 9.44 16.71 9.77
C LEU A 143 8.13 17.20 10.38
N LEU A 144 7.73 16.64 11.53
CA LEU A 144 6.53 17.04 12.26
C LEU A 144 6.76 18.25 13.16
N TRP A 145 8.02 18.60 13.46
CA TRP A 145 8.40 19.67 14.40
C TRP A 145 7.74 21.02 14.13
N PRO A 146 7.70 21.54 12.87
CA PRO A 146 7.04 22.80 12.59
C PRO A 146 5.54 22.82 12.92
N ARG A 147 4.87 21.67 12.79
CA ARG A 147 3.45 21.53 13.15
C ARG A 147 3.25 21.50 14.65
N ILE A 148 4.15 20.81 15.37
CA ILE A 148 4.12 20.72 16.85
C ILE A 148 4.37 22.09 17.47
N THR A 149 5.33 22.85 16.93
CA THR A 149 5.74 24.16 17.49
C THR A 149 4.85 25.32 17.06
N ALA A 150 4.18 25.22 15.91
CA ALA A 150 3.28 26.26 15.42
C ALA A 150 2.02 26.45 16.29
N GLY A 151 1.82 25.60 17.32
CA GLY A 151 0.65 25.67 18.21
C GLY A 151 -0.69 25.53 17.47
N THR A 152 -0.65 25.06 16.23
CA THR A 152 -1.88 24.79 15.47
C THR A 152 -2.61 23.65 16.17
N HIS A 153 -3.67 23.99 16.90
CA HIS A 153 -4.58 22.99 17.42
C HIS A 153 -5.08 22.16 16.22
N LEU A 154 -4.66 20.89 16.16
CA LEU A 154 -5.23 19.95 15.20
C LEU A 154 -6.74 19.95 15.40
N GLY A 155 -7.49 20.30 14.37
CA GLY A 155 -8.94 20.21 14.43
C GLY A 155 -9.35 18.78 14.77
N HIS A 156 -10.47 18.60 15.46
CA HIS A 156 -10.97 17.28 15.86
C HIS A 156 -10.95 16.27 14.68
N MET A 157 -11.34 16.72 13.48
CA MET A 157 -11.37 15.88 12.27
C MET A 157 -9.96 15.53 11.76
N GLU A 158 -8.98 16.41 11.93
CA GLU A 158 -7.59 16.11 11.58
C GLU A 158 -6.97 15.08 12.52
N LEU A 159 -7.34 15.09 13.80
CA LEU A 159 -6.96 14.03 14.75
C LEU A 159 -7.59 12.69 14.39
N VAL A 160 -8.88 12.68 14.02
CA VAL A 160 -9.57 11.48 13.54
C VAL A 160 -8.87 10.92 12.30
N GLY A 161 -8.61 11.75 11.29
CA GLY A 161 -7.89 11.35 10.06
C GLY A 161 -6.50 10.80 10.36
N SER A 162 -5.77 11.43 11.29
CA SER A 162 -4.44 10.97 11.71
C SER A 162 -4.51 9.61 12.42
N GLY A 163 -5.52 9.38 13.27
CA GLY A 163 -5.77 8.09 13.90
C GLY A 163 -6.09 6.99 12.89
N ILE A 164 -6.92 7.30 11.88
CA ILE A 164 -7.23 6.38 10.77
C ILE A 164 -5.96 6.01 10.02
N LEU A 165 -5.08 6.97 9.71
CA LEU A 165 -3.82 6.73 9.00
C LEU A 165 -2.84 5.87 9.81
N ALA A 166 -2.73 6.12 11.12
CA ALA A 166 -1.90 5.31 12.00
C ALA A 166 -2.40 3.85 12.05
N GLY A 167 -3.72 3.64 12.16
CA GLY A 167 -4.34 2.32 12.07
C GLY A 167 -4.14 1.68 10.70
N ALA A 168 -4.34 2.42 9.63
CA ALA A 168 -4.12 1.96 8.25
C ALA A 168 -2.67 1.50 8.01
N SER A 169 -1.69 2.25 8.52
CA SER A 169 -0.27 1.89 8.43
C SER A 169 0.06 0.61 9.21
N PHE A 170 -0.60 0.38 10.36
CA PHE A 170 -0.48 -0.87 11.12
C PHE A 170 -1.01 -2.07 10.33
N PHE A 171 -2.23 -1.97 9.76
CA PHE A 171 -2.80 -3.05 8.96
C PHE A 171 -2.02 -3.30 7.67
N TRP A 172 -1.47 -2.25 7.06
CA TRP A 172 -0.54 -2.40 5.94
C TRP A 172 0.70 -3.20 6.35
N ALA A 173 1.33 -2.87 7.46
CA ALA A 173 2.48 -3.59 8.00
C ALA A 173 2.14 -5.06 8.29
N LEU A 174 0.99 -5.31 8.92
CA LEU A 174 0.53 -6.66 9.25
C LEU A 174 0.31 -7.50 7.97
N GLY A 175 -0.36 -6.93 6.96
CA GLY A 175 -0.55 -7.58 5.66
C GLY A 175 0.77 -7.85 4.94
N SER A 176 1.74 -6.93 5.03
CA SER A 176 3.08 -7.09 4.47
C SER A 176 3.84 -8.23 5.14
N VAL A 177 3.80 -8.32 6.47
CA VAL A 177 4.43 -9.42 7.23
C VAL A 177 3.80 -10.77 6.85
N PHE A 178 2.47 -10.84 6.74
CA PHE A 178 1.80 -12.08 6.31
C PHE A 178 2.15 -12.43 4.86
N SER A 179 2.23 -11.45 3.97
CA SER A 179 2.65 -11.67 2.57
C SER A 179 4.04 -12.29 2.47
N HIS A 180 4.96 -11.87 3.34
CA HIS A 180 6.30 -12.43 3.41
C HIS A 180 6.34 -13.83 4.06
N ARG A 181 5.48 -14.10 5.03
CA ARG A 181 5.48 -15.36 5.80
C ARG A 181 4.67 -16.48 5.18
N PHE A 182 3.69 -16.17 4.35
CA PHE A 182 2.90 -17.17 3.67
C PHE A 182 3.67 -17.78 2.48
N ASN A 183 3.78 -19.10 2.46
CA ASN A 183 4.39 -19.83 1.36
C ASN A 183 3.36 -20.02 0.24
N LEU A 184 3.20 -18.99 -0.59
CA LEU A 184 2.33 -19.02 -1.75
C LEU A 184 2.96 -19.86 -2.87
N THR A 185 2.15 -20.65 -3.56
CA THR A 185 2.61 -21.50 -4.68
C THR A 185 2.48 -20.82 -6.04
N VAL A 186 1.90 -19.63 -6.09
CA VAL A 186 1.67 -18.81 -7.26
C VAL A 186 2.88 -17.88 -7.52
N ASP A 187 3.08 -17.50 -8.78
CA ASP A 187 4.09 -16.50 -9.15
C ASP A 187 3.90 -15.17 -8.39
N VAL A 188 4.98 -14.47 -8.06
CA VAL A 188 4.95 -13.25 -7.22
C VAL A 188 4.14 -12.13 -7.87
N PHE A 189 4.24 -11.94 -9.21
CA PHE A 189 3.43 -10.96 -9.93
C PHE A 189 1.96 -11.37 -9.97
N ALA A 190 1.68 -12.66 -10.17
CA ALA A 190 0.32 -13.19 -10.13
C ALA A 190 -0.26 -13.08 -8.72
N SER A 191 0.54 -13.25 -7.66
CA SER A 191 0.14 -13.01 -6.27
C SER A 191 -0.33 -11.57 -6.07
N ALA A 192 0.45 -10.59 -6.52
CA ALA A 192 0.07 -9.16 -6.43
C ALA A 192 -1.22 -8.87 -7.23
N ALA A 193 -1.36 -9.45 -8.42
CA ALA A 193 -2.54 -9.29 -9.25
C ALA A 193 -3.80 -9.91 -8.61
N TRP A 194 -3.68 -11.08 -7.99
CA TRP A 194 -4.75 -11.69 -7.20
C TRP A 194 -5.11 -10.87 -5.96
N GLN A 195 -4.12 -10.34 -5.24
CA GLN A 195 -4.36 -9.45 -4.09
C GLN A 195 -5.20 -8.25 -4.51
N MET A 196 -4.86 -7.60 -5.63
CA MET A 196 -5.64 -6.47 -6.16
C MET A 196 -7.06 -6.91 -6.55
N THR A 197 -7.20 -8.01 -7.29
CA THR A 197 -8.51 -8.51 -7.74
C THR A 197 -9.43 -8.82 -6.56
N LEU A 198 -8.93 -9.54 -5.55
CA LEU A 198 -9.68 -9.88 -4.35
C LEU A 198 -10.02 -8.64 -3.52
N ALA A 199 -9.08 -7.72 -3.33
CA ALA A 199 -9.33 -6.46 -2.64
C ALA A 199 -10.37 -5.60 -3.39
N GLY A 200 -10.27 -5.56 -4.72
CA GLY A 200 -11.26 -4.88 -5.55
C GLY A 200 -12.67 -5.42 -5.38
N ALA A 201 -12.81 -6.75 -5.34
CA ALA A 201 -14.09 -7.42 -5.08
C ALA A 201 -14.61 -7.10 -3.67
N VAL A 202 -13.78 -7.22 -2.64
CA VAL A 202 -14.15 -6.90 -1.25
C VAL A 202 -14.58 -5.43 -1.14
N ASN A 203 -13.79 -4.51 -1.67
CA ASN A 203 -14.11 -3.07 -1.63
C ASN A 203 -15.39 -2.76 -2.41
N GLY A 204 -15.62 -3.43 -3.55
CA GLY A 204 -16.84 -3.30 -4.34
C GLY A 204 -18.08 -3.76 -3.56
N VAL A 205 -18.01 -4.89 -2.87
CA VAL A 205 -19.09 -5.37 -2.01
C VAL A 205 -19.36 -4.38 -0.88
N VAL A 206 -18.31 -3.90 -0.19
CA VAL A 206 -18.47 -2.89 0.88
C VAL A 206 -19.08 -1.60 0.33
N ALA A 207 -18.63 -1.12 -0.84
CA ALA A 207 -19.17 0.08 -1.47
C ALA A 207 -20.65 -0.06 -1.85
N LEU A 208 -21.07 -1.25 -2.32
CA LEU A 208 -22.45 -1.54 -2.66
C LEU A 208 -23.34 -1.57 -1.39
N VAL A 209 -22.94 -2.34 -0.38
CA VAL A 209 -23.72 -2.50 0.85
C VAL A 209 -23.84 -1.18 1.62
N THR A 210 -22.80 -0.33 1.59
CA THR A 210 -22.79 0.98 2.27
C THR A 210 -23.37 2.12 1.40
N GLY A 211 -23.85 1.82 0.21
CA GLY A 211 -24.45 2.83 -0.68
C GLY A 211 -23.48 3.90 -1.18
N GLN A 212 -22.19 3.61 -1.24
CA GLN A 212 -21.18 4.59 -1.62
C GLN A 212 -21.20 4.90 -3.13
N PHE A 213 -21.67 3.98 -3.97
CA PHE A 213 -21.78 4.24 -5.42
C PHE A 213 -22.74 5.39 -5.75
N GLN A 214 -23.84 5.54 -4.98
CA GLN A 214 -24.79 6.63 -5.18
C GLN A 214 -24.22 8.01 -4.80
N LYS A 215 -23.18 8.03 -3.96
CA LYS A 215 -22.50 9.25 -3.50
C LYS A 215 -21.29 9.60 -4.35
N THR A 216 -21.04 8.85 -5.42
CA THR A 216 -19.85 9.01 -6.26
C THR A 216 -20.11 10.03 -7.37
N HIS A 217 -19.25 11.04 -7.44
CA HIS A 217 -19.20 11.97 -8.56
C HIS A 217 -18.09 11.52 -9.53
N TRP A 218 -18.48 11.06 -10.71
CA TRP A 218 -17.58 10.55 -11.75
C TRP A 218 -16.94 11.72 -12.52
N THR A 219 -16.10 12.50 -11.86
CA THR A 219 -15.40 13.63 -12.48
C THR A 219 -14.17 13.19 -13.26
N SER A 220 -13.76 14.00 -14.25
CA SER A 220 -12.53 13.74 -15.01
C SER A 220 -11.29 13.72 -14.11
N SER A 221 -11.28 14.54 -13.04
CA SER A 221 -10.19 14.57 -12.05
C SER A 221 -10.10 13.26 -11.26
N ALA A 222 -11.22 12.72 -10.77
CA ALA A 222 -11.25 11.47 -10.06
C ALA A 222 -10.85 10.30 -10.99
N LEU A 223 -11.37 10.25 -12.21
CA LEU A 223 -11.03 9.21 -13.18
C LEU A 223 -9.58 9.25 -13.62
N SER A 224 -9.01 10.44 -13.84
CA SER A 224 -7.58 10.58 -14.14
C SER A 224 -6.70 10.17 -12.97
N GLY A 225 -7.11 10.51 -11.73
CA GLY A 225 -6.46 10.04 -10.51
C GLY A 225 -6.47 8.51 -10.40
N ILE A 226 -7.61 7.86 -10.66
CA ILE A 226 -7.71 6.39 -10.71
C ILE A 226 -6.80 5.82 -11.79
N GLY A 227 -6.83 6.35 -13.01
CA GLY A 227 -5.94 5.93 -14.10
C GLY A 227 -4.47 6.04 -13.72
N TYR A 228 -4.09 7.15 -13.07
CA TYR A 228 -2.75 7.33 -12.52
C TYR A 228 -2.40 6.23 -11.50
N LEU A 229 -3.27 5.96 -10.54
CA LEU A 229 -3.04 4.92 -9.53
C LEU A 229 -2.97 3.52 -10.13
N VAL A 230 -3.75 3.21 -11.18
CA VAL A 230 -3.69 1.93 -11.90
C VAL A 230 -2.36 1.76 -12.58
N ILE A 231 -1.93 2.72 -13.37
CA ILE A 231 -0.71 2.61 -14.20
C ILE A 231 0.54 2.74 -13.32
N PHE A 232 0.67 3.86 -12.63
CA PHE A 232 1.90 4.22 -11.92
C PHE A 232 1.95 3.62 -10.51
N GLY A 233 0.85 3.64 -9.78
CA GLY A 233 0.79 3.10 -8.42
C GLY A 233 0.72 1.57 -8.39
N SER A 234 -0.06 0.94 -9.29
CA SER A 234 -0.27 -0.50 -9.29
C SER A 234 0.68 -1.23 -10.23
N TRP A 235 0.65 -0.97 -11.54
CA TRP A 235 1.46 -1.79 -12.46
C TRP A 235 2.95 -1.50 -12.38
N ILE A 236 3.36 -0.24 -12.56
CA ILE A 236 4.79 0.12 -12.58
C ILE A 236 5.37 0.03 -11.18
N GLY A 237 4.69 0.60 -10.18
CA GLY A 237 5.16 0.61 -8.79
C GLY A 237 5.33 -0.79 -8.21
N TYR A 238 4.33 -1.67 -8.37
CA TYR A 238 4.46 -3.06 -7.91
C TYR A 238 5.51 -3.84 -8.70
N SER A 239 5.64 -3.62 -10.01
CA SER A 239 6.69 -4.28 -10.79
C SER A 239 8.09 -3.88 -10.32
N ALA A 240 8.32 -2.60 -10.06
CA ALA A 240 9.57 -2.11 -9.48
C ALA A 240 9.83 -2.69 -8.08
N TYR A 241 8.80 -2.75 -7.24
CA TYR A 241 8.87 -3.32 -5.89
C TYR A 241 9.24 -4.82 -5.93
N ILE A 242 8.56 -5.62 -6.77
CA ILE A 242 8.87 -7.05 -6.92
C ILE A 242 10.30 -7.24 -7.44
N TYR A 243 10.70 -6.44 -8.44
CA TYR A 243 12.07 -6.50 -8.96
C TYR A 243 13.10 -6.26 -7.83
N LEU A 244 12.86 -5.31 -6.93
CA LEU A 244 13.73 -5.07 -5.79
C LEU A 244 13.76 -6.24 -4.81
N LEU A 245 12.60 -6.84 -4.51
CA LEU A 245 12.53 -8.01 -3.62
C LEU A 245 13.31 -9.23 -4.15
N GLU A 246 13.41 -9.38 -5.47
CA GLU A 246 14.15 -10.49 -6.10
C GLU A 246 15.67 -10.23 -6.20
N HIS A 247 16.11 -8.96 -6.14
CA HIS A 247 17.50 -8.59 -6.46
C HIS A 247 18.24 -7.90 -5.30
N VAL A 248 17.57 -7.57 -4.20
CA VAL A 248 18.13 -6.93 -3.02
C VAL A 248 17.88 -7.76 -1.78
#